data_6c427178428b44741e6e6d521b8a8b78
#
_entry.id   6c427178428b44741e6e6d521b8a8b78
#
_cell.length_a   1.000
_cell.length_b   1.000
_cell.length_c   1.000
_cell.angle_alpha   90.00
_cell.angle_beta   90.00
_cell.angle_gamma   90.00
#
_symmetry.space_group_name_H-M   'P 1'
#
loop_
_entity.id
_entity.type
_entity.pdbx_description
1 polymer ?
#
loop_
_entity_poly.entity_id
_entity_poly.type
_entity_poly.pdbx_seq_one_letter_code
_entity_poly.pdbx_strand_id
1 'polypeptide(L)'
;MKTELEVRTKEFSVRIVRLIRTFPKTVDGIEVGRQLLRSGTSIGANYREANRAESKADFIHKVGVAEKEASETAYWLEICEAAPLGDAAEVRALLTESRELLAIVTTIGRKAKGRTLRVAAAAMLVVTLGILFPLSRFPAFRFSE
;
A
#
# COMPACT_ATOMS: atom_id res chain seq x y z
N MET A 1 -9.02 -15.39 -7.49
CA MET A 1 -8.73 -14.64 -8.73
C MET A 1 -7.70 -13.57 -8.38
N LYS A 2 -6.64 -13.39 -9.18
CA LYS A 2 -5.63 -12.34 -8.94
C LYS A 2 -6.21 -11.00 -9.38
N THR A 3 -5.97 -9.94 -8.61
CA THR A 3 -6.34 -8.58 -9.01
C THR A 3 -5.42 -8.08 -10.12
N GLU A 4 -5.88 -7.11 -10.92
CA GLU A 4 -5.07 -6.47 -11.95
C GLU A 4 -3.76 -5.89 -11.38
N LEU A 5 -3.83 -5.26 -10.21
CA LEU A 5 -2.66 -4.70 -9.54
C LEU A 5 -1.67 -5.78 -9.05
N GLU A 6 -2.14 -6.98 -8.66
CA GLU A 6 -1.24 -8.11 -8.35
C GLU A 6 -0.46 -8.58 -9.59
N VAL A 7 -1.07 -8.56 -10.76
CA VAL A 7 -0.40 -8.88 -12.02
C VAL A 7 0.61 -7.80 -12.35
N ARG A 8 0.19 -6.54 -12.34
CA ARG A 8 1.01 -5.37 -12.66
C ARG A 8 2.26 -5.28 -11.76
N THR A 9 2.10 -5.42 -10.44
CA THR A 9 3.23 -5.38 -9.50
C THR A 9 4.18 -6.57 -9.67
N LYS A 10 3.68 -7.75 -10.07
CA LYS A 10 4.52 -8.89 -10.41
C LYS A 10 5.35 -8.62 -11.66
N GLU A 11 4.73 -8.09 -12.72
CA GLU A 11 5.43 -7.74 -13.96
C GLU A 11 6.51 -6.68 -13.71
N PHE A 12 6.19 -5.66 -12.92
CA PHE A 12 7.16 -4.67 -12.45
C PHE A 12 8.36 -5.32 -11.76
N SER A 13 8.12 -6.22 -10.80
CA SER A 13 9.17 -6.96 -10.09
C SER A 13 10.07 -7.75 -11.05
N VAL A 14 9.50 -8.41 -12.06
CA VAL A 14 10.25 -9.15 -13.08
C VAL A 14 11.13 -8.22 -13.91
N ARG A 15 10.63 -7.04 -14.28
CA ARG A 15 11.41 -6.02 -15.00
C ARG A 15 12.58 -5.50 -14.16
N ILE A 16 12.37 -5.25 -12.86
CA ILE A 16 13.46 -4.90 -11.91
C ILE A 16 14.54 -5.99 -11.91
N VAL A 17 14.15 -7.27 -11.78
CA VAL A 17 15.11 -8.40 -11.82
C VAL A 17 15.91 -8.42 -13.12
N ARG A 18 15.26 -8.17 -14.27
CA ARG A 18 15.93 -8.13 -15.57
C ARG A 18 16.89 -6.94 -15.68
N LEU A 19 16.48 -5.76 -15.24
CA LEU A 19 17.33 -4.56 -15.23
C LEU A 19 18.62 -4.78 -14.43
N ILE A 20 18.50 -5.29 -13.20
CA ILE A 20 19.65 -5.50 -12.31
C ILE A 20 20.68 -6.48 -12.90
N ARG A 21 20.25 -7.45 -13.71
CA ARG A 21 21.17 -8.38 -14.39
C ARG A 21 22.11 -7.67 -15.37
N THR A 22 21.79 -6.46 -15.80
CA THR A 22 22.60 -5.64 -16.70
C THR A 22 23.57 -4.72 -15.96
N PHE A 23 23.49 -4.65 -14.63
CA PHE A 23 24.34 -3.79 -13.82
C PHE A 23 25.80 -4.28 -13.83
N PRO A 24 26.78 -3.36 -13.79
CA PRO A 24 28.19 -3.74 -13.68
C PRO A 24 28.44 -4.43 -12.34
N LYS A 25 29.42 -5.36 -12.32
CA LYS A 25 29.85 -6.08 -11.10
C LYS A 25 30.83 -5.25 -10.25
N THR A 26 30.55 -3.96 -10.13
CA THR A 26 31.24 -3.02 -9.26
C THR A 26 30.56 -2.94 -7.90
N VAL A 27 31.23 -2.34 -6.90
CA VAL A 27 30.65 -2.25 -5.54
C VAL A 27 29.33 -1.48 -5.55
N ASP A 28 29.27 -0.37 -6.25
CA ASP A 28 28.06 0.46 -6.42
C ASP A 28 26.95 -0.27 -7.19
N GLY A 29 27.28 -0.92 -8.31
CA GLY A 29 26.33 -1.69 -9.09
C GLY A 29 25.70 -2.85 -8.29
N ILE A 30 26.51 -3.55 -7.49
CA ILE A 30 26.03 -4.63 -6.62
C ILE A 30 25.14 -4.08 -5.50
N GLU A 31 25.56 -3.03 -4.81
CA GLU A 31 24.84 -2.50 -3.66
C GLU A 31 23.52 -1.83 -4.06
N VAL A 32 23.55 -0.95 -5.08
CA VAL A 32 22.32 -0.34 -5.63
C VAL A 32 21.38 -1.41 -6.17
N GLY A 33 21.92 -2.40 -6.91
CA GLY A 33 21.12 -3.51 -7.42
C GLY A 33 20.45 -4.31 -6.32
N ARG A 34 21.11 -4.56 -5.19
CA ARG A 34 20.56 -5.26 -4.03
C ARG A 34 19.40 -4.49 -3.39
N GLN A 35 19.54 -3.18 -3.20
CA GLN A 35 18.50 -2.33 -2.65
C GLN A 35 17.28 -2.22 -3.58
N LEU A 36 17.52 -2.01 -4.86
CA LEU A 36 16.49 -1.94 -5.89
C LEU A 36 15.73 -3.26 -6.02
N LEU A 37 16.43 -4.40 -5.96
CA LEU A 37 15.80 -5.73 -5.97
C LEU A 37 14.87 -5.90 -4.77
N ARG A 38 15.36 -5.59 -3.57
CA ARG A 38 14.61 -5.71 -2.32
C ARG A 38 13.35 -4.87 -2.36
N SER A 39 13.48 -3.57 -2.57
CA SER A 39 12.33 -2.65 -2.57
C SER A 39 11.37 -2.93 -3.73
N GLY A 40 11.86 -3.10 -4.95
CA GLY A 40 11.03 -3.30 -6.13
C GLY A 40 10.22 -4.61 -6.13
N THR A 41 10.73 -5.68 -5.50
CA THR A 41 9.98 -6.93 -5.34
C THR A 41 9.04 -6.92 -4.14
N SER A 42 9.34 -6.12 -3.11
CA SER A 42 8.54 -5.99 -1.89
C SER A 42 7.20 -5.30 -2.11
N ILE A 43 7.06 -4.44 -3.12
CA ILE A 43 5.80 -3.77 -3.45
C ILE A 43 4.69 -4.81 -3.70
N GLY A 44 4.93 -5.71 -4.65
CA GLY A 44 3.96 -6.74 -5.02
C GLY A 44 3.75 -7.79 -3.93
N ALA A 45 4.79 -8.14 -3.18
CA ALA A 45 4.70 -9.08 -2.06
C ALA A 45 3.75 -8.53 -0.98
N ASN A 46 3.98 -7.31 -0.50
CA ASN A 46 3.15 -6.68 0.53
C ASN A 46 1.71 -6.39 0.06
N TYR A 47 1.52 -5.96 -1.20
CA TYR A 47 0.18 -5.79 -1.74
C TYR A 47 -0.61 -7.11 -1.80
N ARG A 48 0.05 -8.22 -2.17
CA ARG A 48 -0.56 -9.56 -2.16
C ARG A 48 -0.91 -10.03 -0.75
N GLU A 49 -0.07 -9.72 0.25
CA GLU A 49 -0.37 -9.99 1.66
C GLU A 49 -1.55 -9.14 2.14
N ALA A 50 -1.62 -7.85 1.75
CA ALA A 50 -2.75 -6.99 2.07
C ALA A 50 -4.09 -7.58 1.59
N ASN A 51 -4.14 -8.14 0.37
CA ASN A 51 -5.34 -8.81 -0.15
C ASN A 51 -5.74 -10.09 0.61
N ARG A 52 -4.90 -10.57 1.52
CA ARG A 52 -5.13 -11.72 2.40
C ARG A 52 -5.14 -11.34 3.88
N ALA A 53 -5.21 -10.04 4.16
CA ALA A 53 -5.16 -9.52 5.52
C ALA A 53 -6.33 -10.06 6.38
N GLU A 54 -6.02 -10.44 7.61
CA GLU A 54 -6.99 -10.98 8.57
C GLU A 54 -7.87 -9.89 9.18
N SER A 55 -7.44 -8.64 9.10
CA SER A 55 -8.16 -7.48 9.62
C SER A 55 -7.94 -6.24 8.75
N LYS A 56 -8.82 -5.24 8.92
CA LYS A 56 -8.65 -3.95 8.27
C LYS A 56 -7.38 -3.22 8.72
N ALA A 57 -6.98 -3.37 9.98
CA ALA A 57 -5.75 -2.78 10.49
C ALA A 57 -4.53 -3.42 9.82
N ASP A 58 -4.52 -4.75 9.65
CA ASP A 58 -3.49 -5.48 8.94
C ASP A 58 -3.43 -5.08 7.45
N PHE A 59 -4.59 -4.98 6.78
CA PHE A 59 -4.68 -4.46 5.41
C PHE A 59 -4.00 -3.09 5.28
N ILE A 60 -4.36 -2.14 6.16
CA ILE A 60 -3.80 -0.79 6.14
C ILE A 60 -2.29 -0.81 6.39
N HIS A 61 -1.83 -1.65 7.31
CA HIS A 61 -0.42 -1.83 7.60
C HIS A 61 0.35 -2.34 6.37
N LYS A 62 -0.11 -3.43 5.75
CA LYS A 62 0.52 -4.05 4.58
C LYS A 62 0.54 -3.11 3.36
N VAL A 63 -0.54 -2.38 3.11
CA VAL A 63 -0.59 -1.35 2.07
C VAL A 63 0.41 -0.22 2.38
N GLY A 64 0.55 0.18 3.65
CA GLY A 64 1.52 1.19 4.07
C GLY A 64 2.97 0.72 3.87
N VAL A 65 3.26 -0.56 4.06
CA VAL A 65 4.58 -1.13 3.73
C VAL A 65 4.81 -1.08 2.22
N ALA A 66 3.84 -1.51 1.39
CA ALA A 66 3.95 -1.43 -0.06
C ALA A 66 4.18 0.01 -0.56
N GLU A 67 3.55 1.01 0.08
CA GLU A 67 3.76 2.43 -0.20
C GLU A 67 5.21 2.87 0.07
N LYS A 68 5.79 2.47 1.21
CA LYS A 68 7.19 2.75 1.55
C LYS A 68 8.15 2.12 0.55
N GLU A 69 7.95 0.85 0.20
CA GLU A 69 8.78 0.13 -0.75
C GLU A 69 8.69 0.74 -2.16
N ALA A 70 7.52 1.23 -2.58
CA ALA A 70 7.37 1.94 -3.85
C ALA A 70 8.14 3.27 -3.87
N SER A 71 8.12 4.02 -2.77
CA SER A 71 8.90 5.25 -2.60
C SER A 71 10.41 4.96 -2.60
N GLU A 72 10.85 3.93 -1.89
CA GLU A 72 12.25 3.50 -1.86
C GLU A 72 12.72 3.05 -3.25
N THR A 73 11.88 2.32 -3.98
CA THR A 73 12.18 1.88 -5.35
C THR A 73 12.36 3.06 -6.30
N ALA A 74 11.50 4.07 -6.22
CA ALA A 74 11.64 5.29 -7.02
C ALA A 74 12.96 5.98 -6.73
N TYR A 75 13.36 6.11 -5.46
CA TYR A 75 14.65 6.66 -5.05
C TYR A 75 15.82 5.91 -5.66
N TRP A 76 15.84 4.58 -5.60
CA TRP A 76 16.94 3.80 -6.18
C TRP A 76 17.00 3.90 -7.71
N LEU A 77 15.84 4.01 -8.38
CA LEU A 77 15.79 4.23 -9.82
C LEU A 77 16.28 5.64 -10.21
N GLU A 78 16.04 6.66 -9.39
CA GLU A 78 16.61 8.00 -9.54
C GLU A 78 18.14 7.96 -9.42
N ILE A 79 18.68 7.17 -8.49
CA ILE A 79 20.12 6.91 -8.40
C ILE A 79 20.64 6.22 -9.66
N CYS A 80 19.93 5.20 -10.18
CA CYS A 80 20.34 4.52 -11.43
C CYS A 80 20.35 5.47 -12.64
N GLU A 81 19.41 6.41 -12.70
CA GLU A 81 19.36 7.43 -13.76
C GLU A 81 20.53 8.41 -13.66
N ALA A 82 20.82 8.89 -12.45
CA ALA A 82 21.90 9.87 -12.20
C ALA A 82 23.31 9.27 -12.31
N ALA A 83 23.49 8.01 -11.91
CA ALA A 83 24.76 7.28 -11.90
C ALA A 83 24.92 6.29 -13.07
N PRO A 84 24.34 6.50 -14.24
CA PRO A 84 24.11 5.60 -15.38
C PRO A 84 24.29 4.10 -15.09
N LEU A 85 23.41 3.53 -14.24
CA LEU A 85 23.40 2.10 -13.94
C LEU A 85 22.29 1.39 -14.73
N GLY A 86 22.66 0.46 -15.59
CA GLY A 86 21.74 -0.30 -16.42
C GLY A 86 21.29 0.42 -17.69
N ASP A 87 20.29 -0.13 -18.36
CA ASP A 87 19.71 0.47 -19.58
C ASP A 87 18.90 1.74 -19.24
N ALA A 88 19.31 2.87 -19.79
CA ALA A 88 18.73 4.18 -19.47
C ALA A 88 17.24 4.31 -19.88
N ALA A 89 16.79 3.62 -20.92
CA ALA A 89 15.39 3.66 -21.35
C ALA A 89 14.53 2.85 -20.39
N GLU A 90 14.99 1.67 -19.98
CA GLU A 90 14.30 0.80 -19.02
C GLU A 90 14.28 1.43 -17.62
N VAL A 91 15.38 2.07 -17.17
CA VAL A 91 15.41 2.82 -15.90
C VAL A 91 14.33 3.90 -15.86
N ARG A 92 14.23 4.75 -16.88
CA ARG A 92 13.19 5.79 -16.97
C ARG A 92 11.77 5.22 -17.00
N ALA A 93 11.57 4.14 -17.75
CA ALA A 93 10.26 3.48 -17.83
C ALA A 93 9.85 2.88 -16.48
N LEU A 94 10.79 2.24 -15.76
CA LEU A 94 10.55 1.70 -14.42
C LEU A 94 10.35 2.80 -13.37
N LEU A 95 11.07 3.92 -13.49
CA LEU A 95 10.87 5.07 -12.60
C LEU A 95 9.45 5.66 -12.75
N THR A 96 8.98 5.80 -13.97
CA THR A 96 7.60 6.24 -14.23
C THR A 96 6.59 5.26 -13.64
N GLU A 97 6.75 3.97 -13.90
CA GLU A 97 5.88 2.92 -13.38
C GLU A 97 5.91 2.86 -11.84
N SER A 98 7.08 3.01 -11.20
CA SER A 98 7.21 3.05 -9.75
C SER A 98 6.41 4.21 -9.12
N ARG A 99 6.45 5.40 -9.74
CA ARG A 99 5.67 6.57 -9.30
C ARG A 99 4.16 6.35 -9.45
N GLU A 100 3.73 5.69 -10.52
CA GLU A 100 2.32 5.32 -10.69
C GLU A 100 1.87 4.30 -9.63
N LEU A 101 2.65 3.26 -9.38
CA LEU A 101 2.37 2.26 -8.34
C LEU A 101 2.30 2.93 -6.96
N LEU A 102 3.23 3.85 -6.65
CA LEU A 102 3.21 4.65 -5.41
C LEU A 102 1.89 5.43 -5.27
N ALA A 103 1.46 6.13 -6.30
CA ALA A 103 0.20 6.89 -6.30
C ALA A 103 -1.03 5.99 -6.06
N ILE A 104 -1.04 4.80 -6.68
CA ILE A 104 -2.12 3.82 -6.52
C ILE A 104 -2.17 3.30 -5.08
N VAL A 105 -1.06 2.79 -4.54
CA VAL A 105 -1.05 2.21 -3.18
C VAL A 105 -1.32 3.28 -2.11
N THR A 106 -0.81 4.51 -2.28
CA THR A 106 -1.14 5.66 -1.42
C THR A 106 -2.65 5.95 -1.42
N THR A 107 -3.27 5.91 -2.59
CA THR A 107 -4.73 6.15 -2.73
C THR A 107 -5.53 5.04 -2.04
N ILE A 108 -5.13 3.78 -2.20
CA ILE A 108 -5.75 2.64 -1.51
C ILE A 108 -5.64 2.81 0.01
N GLY A 109 -4.46 3.12 0.52
CA GLY A 109 -4.20 3.34 1.95
C GLY A 109 -5.04 4.48 2.54
N ARG A 110 -5.13 5.61 1.84
CA ARG A 110 -5.97 6.76 2.26
C ARG A 110 -7.46 6.40 2.30
N LYS A 111 -7.98 5.74 1.28
CA LYS A 111 -9.38 5.29 1.23
C LYS A 111 -9.70 4.32 2.37
N ALA A 112 -8.79 3.38 2.67
CA ALA A 112 -8.97 2.43 3.74
C ALA A 112 -9.00 3.12 5.13
N LYS A 113 -8.09 4.07 5.39
CA LYS A 113 -8.04 4.89 6.62
C LYS A 113 -9.28 5.77 6.77
N GLY A 114 -9.69 6.48 5.73
CA GLY A 114 -10.85 7.38 5.74
C GLY A 114 -12.17 6.63 6.02
N ARG A 115 -12.32 5.40 5.54
CA ARG A 115 -13.48 4.55 5.85
C ARG A 115 -13.51 4.11 7.32
N THR A 116 -12.34 3.95 7.98
CA THR A 116 -12.26 3.64 9.41
C THR A 116 -12.73 4.80 10.26
N LEU A 117 -12.27 6.02 9.95
CA LEU A 117 -12.66 7.23 10.68
C LEU A 117 -14.17 7.49 10.60
N ARG A 118 -14.78 7.29 9.43
CA ARG A 118 -16.24 7.45 9.24
C ARG A 118 -17.06 6.46 10.06
N VAL A 119 -16.64 5.20 10.11
CA VAL A 119 -17.32 4.16 10.91
C VAL A 119 -17.17 4.46 12.41
N ALA A 120 -15.99 4.86 12.87
CA ALA A 120 -15.77 5.24 14.28
C ALA A 120 -16.59 6.48 14.67
N ALA A 121 -16.65 7.50 13.82
CA ALA A 121 -17.46 8.70 14.06
C ALA A 121 -18.97 8.39 14.11
N ALA A 122 -19.47 7.53 13.22
CA ALA A 122 -20.86 7.11 13.23
C ALA A 122 -21.20 6.29 14.49
N ALA A 123 -20.31 5.39 14.93
CA ALA A 123 -20.48 4.63 16.16
C ALA A 123 -20.51 5.55 17.40
N MET A 124 -19.62 6.56 17.46
CA MET A 124 -19.60 7.55 18.54
C MET A 124 -20.90 8.37 18.57
N LEU A 125 -21.42 8.76 17.41
CA LEU A 125 -22.67 9.51 17.30
C LEU A 125 -23.86 8.70 17.84
N VAL A 126 -23.92 7.41 17.53
CA VAL A 126 -24.98 6.51 18.03
C VAL A 126 -24.91 6.36 19.54
N VAL A 127 -23.71 6.22 20.10
CA VAL A 127 -23.50 6.12 21.56
C VAL A 127 -23.89 7.43 22.26
N THR A 128 -23.50 8.58 21.72
CA THR A 128 -23.84 9.89 22.32
C THR A 128 -25.34 10.18 22.22
N LEU A 129 -26.02 9.84 21.11
CA LEU A 129 -27.46 9.96 21.00
C LEU A 129 -28.20 9.00 21.92
N GLY A 130 -27.70 7.77 22.11
CA GLY A 130 -28.25 6.78 23.05
C GLY A 130 -28.14 7.22 24.51
N ILE A 131 -27.09 7.94 24.88
CA ILE A 131 -26.91 8.51 26.25
C ILE A 131 -27.79 9.74 26.46
N LEU A 132 -28.05 10.54 25.42
CA LEU A 132 -28.91 11.73 25.47
C LEU A 132 -30.41 11.42 25.43
N PHE A 133 -30.79 10.19 25.07
CA PHE A 133 -32.19 9.74 25.05
C PHE A 133 -32.40 8.69 26.14
N PRO A 134 -32.63 9.09 27.42
CA PRO A 134 -32.88 8.13 28.48
C PRO A 134 -34.19 7.39 28.20
N LEU A 135 -34.16 6.06 28.34
CA LEU A 135 -35.29 5.13 28.22
C LEU A 135 -36.45 5.41 29.17
N SER A 136 -36.45 6.54 29.90
CA SER A 136 -37.48 6.94 30.88
C SER A 136 -38.81 7.47 30.28
N ARG A 137 -38.95 7.42 28.95
CA ARG A 137 -40.18 7.90 28.30
C ARG A 137 -41.11 6.80 27.74
N PHE A 138 -40.96 5.56 28.15
CA PHE A 138 -42.00 4.57 27.92
C PHE A 138 -42.97 4.56 29.12
N PRO A 139 -44.23 4.97 28.98
CA PRO A 139 -45.21 4.83 30.05
C PRO A 139 -45.36 3.33 30.36
N ALA A 140 -45.25 3.00 31.63
CA ALA A 140 -45.49 1.63 32.12
C ALA A 140 -46.92 1.20 31.69
N PHE A 141 -47.02 0.15 30.89
CA PHE A 141 -48.30 -0.50 30.59
C PHE A 141 -48.82 -1.09 31.90
N ARG A 142 -49.85 -0.44 32.49
CA ARG A 142 -50.57 -0.98 33.63
C ARG A 142 -51.52 -2.06 33.10
N PHE A 143 -51.26 -3.30 33.45
CA PHE A 143 -52.28 -4.33 33.43
C PHE A 143 -53.30 -4.04 34.53
N SER A 144 -54.56 -3.74 34.19
CA SER A 144 -55.67 -3.74 35.13
C SER A 144 -56.17 -5.16 35.29
N GLU A 145 -56.30 -5.60 36.55
CA GLU A 145 -56.97 -6.83 36.97
C GLU A 145 -58.47 -6.79 36.64
#